data_a081d2cb04dfb2b699be9b3e2d536313
#
_entry.id   a081d2cb04dfb2b699be9b3e2d536313
#
_cell.length_a   1.000
_cell.length_b   1.000
_cell.length_c   1.000
_cell.angle_alpha   90.00
_cell.angle_beta   90.00
_cell.angle_gamma   90.00
#
_symmetry.space_group_name_H-M   'P 1'
#
loop_
_entity.id
_entity.type
_entity.pdbx_description
1 polymer ?
#
loop_
_entity_poly.entity_id
_entity_poly.type
_entity_poly.pdbx_seq_one_letter_code
_entity_poly.pdbx_strand_id
1 'polypeptide(L)'
;EEALYRTPATQQAADDSVDLIVGPSRAAEVRTALRWLKARLVADGMQPGGVALLARSITPYRPFVLQNAAEFGLPVRLVGGFPLRANPAIAALLDLLRLMPPAAGEAAEPALPRRMVVESWRSPYFDWSALPAGNAAEPIGISPTDADTLDAVGRWGRVIGGLAQWDEALAKLAAHAGAAAEGGLPEVAHDEEQTWPNGIPLGRAAQMLRDKFQRFIQRLTPPKGEHSYREFVQWLEELIGPDPELQPGRFPSPVEPTALQVVACARLGLGTADRDVAALQTLKDILRGLVWAEEALGADRKIAFPAFFGEVAGAVDAATYQLAADPARAEIVVADVVQARGVRFRAVAVLGLAEGEFPAVISEDPFLRDADRERLREAYGFPLEPSTLSAEAEFFYETVTRPSERLLLTRPRLADNGALWQASPFWEEVRRLVRAEPEMLTSESTPLPDQVASWPELMESLASHQGYSQVRDWVQQTEPPRHAALDLAVQVLRLRSGTSASSYDG
;
A
#
# COMPACT_ATOMS: atom_id res chain seq x y z
N GLU A 1 -12.58 16.71 31.84
CA GLU A 1 -13.47 15.63 31.40
C GLU A 1 -14.94 15.90 31.78
N GLU A 2 -15.24 16.21 33.05
CA GLU A 2 -16.63 16.40 33.51
C GLU A 2 -17.35 17.61 32.91
N ALA A 3 -16.61 18.58 32.39
CA ALA A 3 -17.17 19.81 31.82
C ALA A 3 -17.49 19.72 30.33
N LEU A 4 -17.07 18.64 29.64
CA LEU A 4 -17.35 18.47 28.23
C LEU A 4 -18.88 18.35 28.02
N TYR A 5 -19.42 19.14 27.08
CA TYR A 5 -20.86 19.19 26.74
C TYR A 5 -21.80 19.72 27.83
N ARG A 6 -21.28 20.26 28.94
CA ARG A 6 -22.10 20.96 29.95
C ARG A 6 -22.14 22.46 29.70
N THR A 7 -23.31 23.06 29.84
CA THR A 7 -23.49 24.51 29.71
C THR A 7 -24.07 25.09 31.01
N PRO A 8 -23.47 26.13 31.59
CA PRO A 8 -22.19 26.77 31.23
C PRO A 8 -20.99 25.99 31.75
N ALA A 9 -19.98 25.79 30.92
CA ALA A 9 -18.76 25.16 31.37
C ALA A 9 -17.82 26.18 32.05
N THR A 10 -17.25 25.80 33.17
CA THR A 10 -16.21 26.59 33.82
C THR A 10 -14.90 26.31 33.07
N GLN A 11 -14.27 27.35 32.53
CA GLN A 11 -12.95 27.26 31.93
C GLN A 11 -11.93 26.86 33.00
N GLN A 12 -11.17 25.80 32.72
CA GLN A 12 -10.03 25.42 33.54
C GLN A 12 -8.74 26.06 33.00
N ALA A 13 -7.82 26.40 33.89
CA ALA A 13 -6.49 26.83 33.46
C ALA A 13 -5.78 25.66 32.76
N ALA A 14 -5.06 25.95 31.67
CA ALA A 14 -4.21 24.97 31.03
C ALA A 14 -3.11 24.54 32.03
N ASP A 15 -2.99 23.25 32.25
CA ASP A 15 -2.01 22.62 33.13
C ASP A 15 -0.93 21.88 32.34
N ASP A 16 -0.69 22.26 31.08
CA ASP A 16 0.19 21.62 30.12
C ASP A 16 -0.17 20.17 29.76
N SER A 17 -1.35 19.67 30.20
CA SER A 17 -1.78 18.31 29.87
C SER A 17 -2.44 18.19 28.50
N VAL A 18 -2.89 19.31 27.92
CA VAL A 18 -3.58 19.36 26.62
C VAL A 18 -2.89 20.38 25.70
N ASP A 19 -2.40 19.87 24.59
CA ASP A 19 -1.82 20.66 23.51
C ASP A 19 -2.78 20.76 22.33
N LEU A 20 -2.88 21.96 21.70
CA LEU A 20 -3.71 22.21 20.52
C LEU A 20 -2.82 22.70 19.38
N ILE A 21 -2.82 22.00 18.24
CA ILE A 21 -1.99 22.36 17.08
C ILE A 21 -2.82 22.39 15.80
N VAL A 22 -2.63 23.46 15.01
CA VAL A 22 -3.22 23.60 13.67
C VAL A 22 -2.11 23.46 12.63
N GLY A 23 -2.10 22.37 11.88
CA GLY A 23 -1.16 22.12 10.79
C GLY A 23 -1.66 22.72 9.45
N PRO A 24 -0.76 23.06 8.51
CA PRO A 24 -1.15 23.55 7.19
C PRO A 24 -1.85 22.46 6.34
N SER A 25 -1.55 21.18 6.55
CA SER A 25 -2.09 20.05 5.81
C SER A 25 -2.10 18.78 6.68
N ARG A 26 -2.77 17.71 6.22
CA ARG A 26 -2.70 16.38 6.86
C ARG A 26 -1.27 15.84 7.01
N ALA A 27 -0.43 16.04 6.00
CA ALA A 27 0.97 15.60 6.06
C ALA A 27 1.75 16.28 7.19
N ALA A 28 1.61 17.61 7.32
CA ALA A 28 2.24 18.39 8.38
C ALA A 28 1.64 18.07 9.76
N GLU A 29 0.32 17.84 9.82
CA GLU A 29 -0.37 17.42 11.03
C GLU A 29 0.19 16.11 11.58
N VAL A 30 0.29 15.05 10.74
CA VAL A 30 0.85 13.76 11.11
C VAL A 30 2.31 13.90 11.55
N ARG A 31 3.11 14.65 10.78
CA ARG A 31 4.51 14.88 11.11
C ARG A 31 4.67 15.49 12.49
N THR A 32 3.87 16.49 12.79
CA THR A 32 3.88 17.18 14.10
C THR A 32 3.40 16.28 15.23
N ALA A 33 2.32 15.53 15.01
CA ALA A 33 1.82 14.58 16.00
C ALA A 33 2.83 13.48 16.34
N LEU A 34 3.50 12.92 15.33
CA LEU A 34 4.55 11.91 15.55
C LEU A 34 5.80 12.50 16.23
N ARG A 35 6.18 13.74 15.92
CA ARG A 35 7.25 14.46 16.61
C ARG A 35 6.88 14.67 18.09
N TRP A 36 5.66 15.09 18.37
CA TRP A 36 5.14 15.25 19.73
C TRP A 36 5.17 13.93 20.49
N LEU A 37 4.70 12.81 19.88
CA LEU A 37 4.79 11.48 20.50
C LEU A 37 6.23 11.06 20.76
N LYS A 38 7.16 11.32 19.81
CA LYS A 38 8.58 11.05 20.03
C LYS A 38 9.15 11.81 21.23
N ALA A 39 8.76 13.07 21.41
CA ALA A 39 9.14 13.85 22.56
C ALA A 39 8.63 13.21 23.88
N ARG A 40 7.41 12.65 23.89
CA ARG A 40 6.89 11.92 25.08
C ARG A 40 7.70 10.67 25.37
N LEU A 41 8.16 9.95 24.35
CA LEU A 41 9.01 8.77 24.54
C LEU A 41 10.39 9.15 25.08
N VAL A 42 11.01 10.21 24.54
CA VAL A 42 12.39 10.58 24.84
C VAL A 42 12.47 11.44 26.11
N ALA A 43 11.68 12.50 26.22
CA ALA A 43 11.75 13.45 27.32
C ALA A 43 11.00 12.96 28.57
N ASP A 44 9.81 12.37 28.40
CA ASP A 44 8.97 11.90 29.51
C ASP A 44 9.22 10.42 29.86
N GLY A 45 10.09 9.74 29.12
CA GLY A 45 10.40 8.33 29.34
C GLY A 45 9.23 7.37 29.16
N MET A 46 8.23 7.74 28.35
CA MET A 46 7.08 6.89 28.10
C MET A 46 7.47 5.71 27.23
N GLN A 47 6.84 4.55 27.46
CA GLN A 47 7.03 3.38 26.60
C GLN A 47 6.15 3.50 25.33
N PRO A 48 6.60 3.00 24.16
CA PRO A 48 5.81 3.06 22.93
C PRO A 48 4.40 2.47 23.07
N GLY A 49 4.23 1.35 23.79
CA GLY A 49 2.92 0.76 24.05
C GLY A 49 2.00 1.58 24.95
N GLY A 50 2.52 2.60 25.61
CA GLY A 50 1.75 3.53 26.46
C GLY A 50 1.24 4.76 25.72
N VAL A 51 1.53 4.91 24.41
CA VAL A 51 1.12 6.06 23.63
C VAL A 51 0.36 5.66 22.37
N ALA A 52 -0.53 6.54 21.88
CA ALA A 52 -1.35 6.25 20.70
C ALA A 52 -1.48 7.47 19.78
N LEU A 53 -1.63 7.20 18.48
CA LEU A 53 -2.05 8.13 17.44
C LEU A 53 -3.42 7.69 16.94
N LEU A 54 -4.43 8.52 17.13
CA LEU A 54 -5.82 8.20 16.81
C LEU A 54 -6.39 9.18 15.80
N ALA A 55 -7.28 8.70 14.95
CA ALA A 55 -8.10 9.53 14.08
C ALA A 55 -9.51 8.93 14.00
N ARG A 56 -10.51 9.70 13.57
CA ARG A 56 -11.84 9.12 13.30
C ARG A 56 -11.76 8.04 12.23
N SER A 57 -10.95 8.28 11.20
CA SER A 57 -10.48 7.28 10.25
C SER A 57 -9.00 7.48 9.98
N ILE A 58 -8.20 6.46 10.23
CA ILE A 58 -6.74 6.53 10.00
C ILE A 58 -6.37 6.36 8.53
N THR A 59 -7.28 5.89 7.70
CA THR A 59 -7.03 5.56 6.29
C THR A 59 -6.40 6.71 5.50
N PRO A 60 -6.92 7.96 5.51
CA PRO A 60 -6.30 9.06 4.76
C PRO A 60 -4.94 9.51 5.32
N TYR A 61 -4.64 9.19 6.57
CA TYR A 61 -3.39 9.53 7.26
C TYR A 61 -2.30 8.47 7.11
N ARG A 62 -2.69 7.23 6.81
CA ARG A 62 -1.80 6.06 6.80
C ARG A 62 -0.49 6.26 6.02
N PRO A 63 -0.49 6.78 4.78
CA PRO A 63 0.76 6.98 4.03
C PRO A 63 1.73 7.92 4.76
N PHE A 64 1.20 9.01 5.32
CA PHE A 64 2.00 9.99 6.06
C PHE A 64 2.53 9.42 7.38
N VAL A 65 1.71 8.62 8.09
CA VAL A 65 2.12 7.96 9.34
C VAL A 65 3.28 7.00 9.07
N LEU A 66 3.17 6.13 8.08
CA LEU A 66 4.21 5.15 7.77
C LEU A 66 5.52 5.82 7.35
N GLN A 67 5.44 6.84 6.48
CA GLN A 67 6.61 7.58 6.02
C GLN A 67 7.32 8.29 7.17
N ASN A 68 6.59 9.06 7.97
CA ASN A 68 7.19 9.83 9.06
C ASN A 68 7.63 8.94 10.23
N ALA A 69 6.92 7.85 10.53
CA ALA A 69 7.35 6.90 11.55
C ALA A 69 8.67 6.24 11.16
N ALA A 70 8.84 5.84 9.90
CA ALA A 70 10.09 5.28 9.39
C ALA A 70 11.24 6.30 9.49
N GLU A 71 11.00 7.56 9.07
CA GLU A 71 11.99 8.65 9.17
C GLU A 71 12.40 8.94 10.62
N PHE A 72 11.43 8.96 11.53
CA PHE A 72 11.65 9.25 12.95
C PHE A 72 12.15 8.04 13.75
N GLY A 73 12.23 6.85 13.13
CA GLY A 73 12.59 5.61 13.81
C GLY A 73 11.59 5.16 14.87
N LEU A 74 10.31 5.49 14.70
CA LEU A 74 9.24 5.14 15.61
C LEU A 74 8.64 3.77 15.28
N PRO A 75 8.56 2.84 16.24
CA PRO A 75 7.85 1.58 16.06
C PRO A 75 6.35 1.84 16.13
N VAL A 76 5.64 1.71 15.02
CA VAL A 76 4.19 1.92 14.93
C VAL A 76 3.47 0.65 14.52
N ARG A 77 2.32 0.39 15.14
CA ARG A 77 1.40 -0.70 14.80
C ARG A 77 0.05 -0.14 14.35
N LEU A 78 -0.29 -0.40 13.10
CA LEU A 78 -1.61 -0.10 12.54
C LEU A 78 -2.61 -1.18 12.96
N VAL A 79 -3.59 -0.85 13.77
CA VAL A 79 -4.58 -1.82 14.28
C VAL A 79 -5.45 -2.36 13.13
N GLY A 80 -5.84 -1.51 12.17
CA GLY A 80 -6.58 -1.92 10.97
C GLY A 80 -5.79 -2.69 9.93
N GLY A 81 -4.48 -2.91 10.14
CA GLY A 81 -3.61 -3.58 9.18
C GLY A 81 -3.35 -2.79 7.89
N PHE A 82 -2.83 -3.49 6.89
CA PHE A 82 -2.51 -2.95 5.57
C PHE A 82 -3.50 -3.48 4.54
N PRO A 83 -4.00 -2.67 3.59
CA PRO A 83 -4.86 -3.17 2.53
C PRO A 83 -4.14 -4.28 1.74
N LEU A 84 -4.78 -5.44 1.61
CA LEU A 84 -4.17 -6.58 0.93
C LEU A 84 -3.88 -6.26 -0.53
N ARG A 85 -4.76 -5.53 -1.20
CA ARG A 85 -4.60 -5.07 -2.58
C ARG A 85 -3.36 -4.20 -2.81
N ALA A 86 -2.95 -3.43 -1.79
CA ALA A 86 -1.77 -2.55 -1.89
C ALA A 86 -0.44 -3.31 -1.72
N ASN A 87 -0.47 -4.59 -1.35
CA ASN A 87 0.75 -5.39 -1.29
C ASN A 87 1.28 -5.67 -2.70
N PRO A 88 2.56 -5.38 -3.02
CA PRO A 88 3.09 -5.52 -4.37
C PRO A 88 3.07 -6.95 -4.92
N ALA A 89 3.28 -7.97 -4.07
CA ALA A 89 3.23 -9.38 -4.49
C ALA A 89 1.80 -9.79 -4.87
N ILE A 90 0.82 -9.38 -4.08
CA ILE A 90 -0.60 -9.65 -4.34
C ILE A 90 -1.09 -8.86 -5.56
N ALA A 91 -0.69 -7.59 -5.68
CA ALA A 91 -1.01 -6.78 -6.86
C ALA A 91 -0.45 -7.43 -8.15
N ALA A 92 0.81 -7.86 -8.13
CA ALA A 92 1.44 -8.54 -9.26
C ALA A 92 0.70 -9.84 -9.63
N LEU A 93 0.29 -10.64 -8.64
CA LEU A 93 -0.48 -11.86 -8.86
C LEU A 93 -1.86 -11.58 -9.49
N LEU A 94 -2.59 -10.60 -8.96
CA LEU A 94 -3.89 -10.23 -9.54
C LEU A 94 -3.77 -9.67 -10.95
N ASP A 95 -2.71 -8.89 -11.24
CA ASP A 95 -2.44 -8.40 -12.58
C ASP A 95 -2.06 -9.54 -13.54
N LEU A 96 -1.33 -10.55 -13.06
CA LEU A 96 -1.07 -11.77 -13.82
C LEU A 96 -2.37 -12.51 -14.16
N LEU A 97 -3.24 -12.72 -13.18
CA LEU A 97 -4.52 -13.40 -13.38
C LEU A 97 -5.47 -12.64 -14.31
N ARG A 98 -5.39 -11.32 -14.36
CA ARG A 98 -6.15 -10.47 -15.31
C ARG A 98 -5.80 -10.70 -16.76
N LEU A 99 -4.69 -11.36 -17.08
CA LEU A 99 -4.36 -11.71 -18.45
C LEU A 99 -5.34 -12.72 -19.05
N MET A 100 -6.00 -13.53 -18.21
CA MET A 100 -6.78 -14.68 -18.63
C MET A 100 -8.29 -14.42 -18.93
N PRO A 101 -8.99 -13.48 -18.25
CA PRO A 101 -10.36 -13.16 -18.64
C PRO A 101 -10.42 -12.61 -20.06
N PRO A 102 -11.48 -12.91 -20.82
CA PRO A 102 -11.67 -12.36 -22.17
C PRO A 102 -11.82 -10.84 -22.10
N ALA A 103 -11.41 -10.16 -23.19
CA ALA A 103 -11.69 -8.73 -23.36
C ALA A 103 -13.21 -8.50 -23.47
N ALA A 104 -13.69 -7.36 -22.96
CA ALA A 104 -15.11 -7.03 -23.00
C ALA A 104 -15.64 -7.01 -24.44
N GLY A 105 -16.61 -7.86 -24.75
CA GLY A 105 -17.28 -7.95 -26.06
C GLY A 105 -16.68 -8.96 -27.04
N GLU A 106 -15.64 -9.71 -26.68
CA GLU A 106 -15.03 -10.73 -27.53
C GLU A 106 -15.30 -12.15 -27.03
N ALA A 107 -15.35 -13.12 -27.95
CA ALA A 107 -15.58 -14.52 -27.61
C ALA A 107 -14.35 -15.13 -26.94
N ALA A 108 -14.47 -15.49 -25.68
CA ALA A 108 -13.69 -16.51 -24.91
C ALA A 108 -12.15 -16.52 -25.03
N GLU A 109 -11.50 -15.54 -25.66
CA GLU A 109 -10.04 -15.49 -25.77
C GLU A 109 -9.40 -14.63 -24.67
N PRO A 110 -8.22 -15.01 -24.13
CA PRO A 110 -7.50 -14.21 -23.14
C PRO A 110 -7.15 -12.81 -23.66
N ALA A 111 -7.34 -11.78 -22.85
CA ALA A 111 -7.10 -10.39 -23.24
C ALA A 111 -5.63 -10.09 -23.57
N LEU A 112 -4.68 -10.69 -22.84
CA LEU A 112 -3.22 -10.60 -23.01
C LEU A 112 -2.70 -9.23 -23.47
N PRO A 113 -3.04 -8.13 -22.77
CA PRO A 113 -2.56 -6.80 -23.14
C PRO A 113 -1.03 -6.75 -23.13
N ARG A 114 -0.41 -6.17 -24.18
CA ARG A 114 1.04 -6.16 -24.35
C ARG A 114 1.77 -5.72 -23.09
N ARG A 115 1.40 -4.59 -22.53
CA ARG A 115 2.06 -4.04 -21.34
C ARG A 115 2.02 -5.02 -20.16
N MET A 116 0.86 -5.59 -19.86
CA MET A 116 0.69 -6.48 -18.71
C MET A 116 1.47 -7.78 -18.86
N VAL A 117 1.53 -8.34 -20.08
CA VAL A 117 2.34 -9.54 -20.38
C VAL A 117 3.81 -9.25 -20.13
N VAL A 118 4.34 -8.15 -20.68
CA VAL A 118 5.74 -7.78 -20.50
C VAL A 118 6.08 -7.50 -19.04
N GLU A 119 5.21 -6.77 -18.33
CA GLU A 119 5.40 -6.48 -16.91
C GLU A 119 5.36 -7.77 -16.04
N SER A 120 4.53 -8.76 -16.40
CA SER A 120 4.51 -10.05 -15.69
C SER A 120 5.82 -10.83 -15.86
N TRP A 121 6.52 -10.67 -17.00
CA TRP A 121 7.83 -11.27 -17.24
C TRP A 121 8.96 -10.50 -16.55
N ARG A 122 8.82 -9.19 -16.38
CA ARG A 122 9.78 -8.32 -15.66
C ARG A 122 9.61 -8.35 -14.15
N SER A 123 8.44 -8.76 -13.69
CA SER A 123 8.12 -8.71 -12.27
C SER A 123 9.11 -9.53 -11.45
N PRO A 124 9.77 -8.95 -10.44
CA PRO A 124 10.68 -9.68 -9.58
C PRO A 124 9.96 -10.69 -8.68
N TYR A 125 8.63 -10.63 -8.60
CA TYR A 125 7.81 -11.58 -7.83
C TYR A 125 7.61 -12.90 -8.52
N PHE A 126 7.95 -13.05 -9.80
CA PHE A 126 7.79 -14.29 -10.53
C PHE A 126 9.12 -14.83 -11.04
N ASP A 127 9.31 -16.14 -10.90
CA ASP A 127 10.40 -16.87 -11.52
C ASP A 127 9.82 -17.86 -12.56
N TRP A 128 9.99 -17.51 -13.82
CA TRP A 128 9.55 -18.34 -14.95
C TRP A 128 10.67 -19.20 -15.51
N SER A 129 11.88 -19.15 -14.95
CA SER A 129 13.05 -19.85 -15.51
C SER A 129 13.01 -21.34 -15.29
N ALA A 130 12.63 -21.79 -14.08
CA ALA A 130 12.66 -23.19 -13.68
C ALA A 130 11.28 -23.86 -13.64
N LEU A 131 10.19 -23.07 -13.77
CA LEU A 131 8.84 -23.59 -13.65
C LEU A 131 8.48 -24.50 -14.82
N PRO A 132 8.01 -25.74 -14.58
CA PRO A 132 7.57 -26.63 -15.65
C PRO A 132 6.32 -26.09 -16.36
N ALA A 133 6.25 -26.28 -17.68
CA ALA A 133 5.09 -25.92 -18.48
C ALA A 133 3.99 -26.99 -18.36
N GLY A 134 3.17 -26.91 -17.31
CA GLY A 134 2.12 -27.90 -17.05
C GLY A 134 2.69 -29.32 -16.86
N ASN A 135 2.14 -30.33 -17.54
CA ASN A 135 2.62 -31.71 -17.49
C ASN A 135 3.87 -31.96 -18.34
N ALA A 136 4.42 -30.98 -19.03
CA ALA A 136 5.64 -31.11 -19.81
C ALA A 136 6.87 -31.00 -18.92
N ALA A 137 7.85 -31.87 -19.15
CA ALA A 137 9.11 -31.87 -18.40
C ALA A 137 10.01 -30.68 -18.68
N GLU A 138 9.70 -29.89 -19.74
CA GLU A 138 10.49 -28.73 -20.14
C GLU A 138 10.11 -27.49 -19.32
N PRO A 139 11.11 -26.73 -18.82
CA PRO A 139 10.84 -25.48 -18.13
C PRO A 139 10.34 -24.40 -19.10
N ILE A 140 9.60 -23.41 -18.59
CA ILE A 140 9.18 -22.24 -19.35
C ILE A 140 10.42 -21.50 -19.86
N GLY A 141 11.45 -21.38 -19.01
CA GLY A 141 12.78 -20.92 -19.39
C GLY A 141 12.86 -19.44 -19.77
N ILE A 142 11.99 -18.58 -19.23
CA ILE A 142 12.03 -17.12 -19.46
C ILE A 142 13.13 -16.52 -18.60
N SER A 143 13.97 -15.70 -19.22
CA SER A 143 15.00 -14.89 -18.58
C SER A 143 14.59 -13.40 -18.55
N PRO A 144 15.21 -12.55 -17.71
CA PRO A 144 14.93 -11.12 -17.70
C PRO A 144 15.11 -10.43 -19.05
N THR A 145 16.07 -10.88 -19.86
CA THR A 145 16.32 -10.35 -21.21
C THR A 145 15.22 -10.72 -22.21
N ASP A 146 14.53 -11.83 -21.98
CA ASP A 146 13.41 -12.24 -22.85
C ASP A 146 12.23 -11.26 -22.75
N ALA A 147 12.02 -10.63 -21.59
CA ALA A 147 10.98 -9.64 -21.40
C ALA A 147 11.20 -8.39 -22.26
N ASP A 148 12.44 -7.91 -22.35
CA ASP A 148 12.80 -6.76 -23.19
C ASP A 148 12.68 -7.11 -24.66
N THR A 149 13.08 -8.32 -25.02
CA THR A 149 12.94 -8.85 -26.38
C THR A 149 11.46 -8.99 -26.76
N LEU A 150 10.62 -9.51 -25.86
CA LEU A 150 9.18 -9.63 -26.08
C LEU A 150 8.52 -8.25 -26.25
N ASP A 151 8.94 -7.25 -25.47
CA ASP A 151 8.44 -5.87 -25.61
C ASP A 151 8.82 -5.27 -26.98
N ALA A 152 10.05 -5.49 -27.45
CA ALA A 152 10.49 -5.07 -28.76
C ALA A 152 9.66 -5.73 -29.88
N VAL A 153 9.42 -7.04 -29.79
CA VAL A 153 8.55 -7.80 -30.71
C VAL A 153 7.12 -7.26 -30.69
N GLY A 154 6.57 -7.02 -29.49
CA GLY A 154 5.22 -6.50 -29.36
C GLY A 154 5.04 -5.09 -29.92
N ARG A 155 6.05 -4.22 -29.81
CA ARG A 155 6.06 -2.89 -30.46
C ARG A 155 6.16 -3.00 -31.96
N TRP A 156 7.08 -3.82 -32.48
CA TRP A 156 7.25 -4.03 -33.91
C TRP A 156 5.97 -4.62 -34.54
N GLY A 157 5.41 -5.66 -33.95
CA GLY A 157 4.17 -6.31 -34.38
C GLY A 157 2.90 -5.51 -34.13
N ARG A 158 3.01 -4.32 -33.50
CA ARG A 158 1.88 -3.46 -33.09
C ARG A 158 0.85 -4.23 -32.26
N VAL A 159 1.30 -5.15 -31.42
CA VAL A 159 0.46 -5.96 -30.56
C VAL A 159 -0.20 -5.06 -29.52
N ILE A 160 -1.53 -5.02 -29.50
CA ILE A 160 -2.33 -4.40 -28.45
C ILE A 160 -2.64 -5.44 -27.37
N GLY A 161 -3.11 -6.62 -27.79
CA GLY A 161 -3.45 -7.75 -26.95
C GLY A 161 -4.04 -8.91 -27.74
N GLY A 162 -4.48 -9.96 -27.05
CA GLY A 162 -5.02 -11.17 -27.64
C GLY A 162 -3.95 -12.16 -28.12
N LEU A 163 -4.26 -13.47 -27.98
CA LEU A 163 -3.33 -14.53 -28.36
C LEU A 163 -2.97 -14.52 -29.85
N ALA A 164 -3.97 -14.22 -30.70
CA ALA A 164 -3.78 -14.18 -32.13
C ALA A 164 -2.75 -13.14 -32.58
N GLN A 165 -2.78 -11.91 -32.05
CA GLN A 165 -1.82 -10.86 -32.39
C GLN A 165 -0.40 -11.21 -31.95
N TRP A 166 -0.24 -11.79 -30.75
CA TRP A 166 1.05 -12.25 -30.26
C TRP A 166 1.61 -13.37 -31.12
N ASP A 167 0.78 -14.36 -31.44
CA ASP A 167 1.23 -15.51 -32.25
C ASP A 167 1.59 -15.11 -33.66
N GLU A 168 0.80 -14.20 -34.29
CA GLU A 168 1.08 -13.65 -35.61
C GLU A 168 2.43 -12.89 -35.64
N ALA A 169 2.67 -12.01 -34.65
CA ALA A 169 3.91 -11.25 -34.57
C ALA A 169 5.14 -12.17 -34.42
N LEU A 170 5.05 -13.13 -33.49
CA LEU A 170 6.13 -14.09 -33.25
C LEU A 170 6.34 -15.06 -34.42
N ALA A 171 5.26 -15.55 -35.05
CA ALA A 171 5.34 -16.43 -36.20
C ALA A 171 5.97 -15.77 -37.43
N LYS A 172 5.63 -14.50 -37.72
CA LYS A 172 6.25 -13.74 -38.80
C LYS A 172 7.76 -13.65 -38.65
N LEU A 173 8.24 -13.36 -37.43
CA LEU A 173 9.66 -13.29 -37.12
C LEU A 173 10.34 -14.66 -37.19
N ALA A 174 9.69 -15.73 -36.76
CA ALA A 174 10.20 -17.08 -36.83
C ALA A 174 10.34 -17.58 -38.28
N ALA A 175 9.38 -17.25 -39.14
CA ALA A 175 9.37 -17.66 -40.55
C ALA A 175 10.44 -16.94 -41.40
N HIS A 176 10.84 -15.71 -41.01
CA HIS A 176 11.72 -14.86 -41.85
C HIS A 176 13.13 -15.42 -42.07
N ALA A 177 13.67 -16.21 -41.14
CA ALA A 177 15.04 -16.77 -41.35
C ALA A 177 15.05 -18.16 -41.97
N GLY A 178 13.90 -18.77 -42.24
CA GLY A 178 13.83 -19.99 -43.04
C GLY A 178 14.39 -19.82 -44.44
N ALA A 179 14.22 -18.64 -45.02
CA ALA A 179 14.78 -18.29 -46.35
C ALA A 179 16.30 -18.11 -46.36
N ALA A 180 16.94 -17.72 -45.25
CA ALA A 180 18.39 -17.52 -45.16
C ALA A 180 19.16 -18.81 -44.83
N ALA A 181 18.50 -19.86 -44.31
CA ALA A 181 19.13 -21.14 -43.93
C ALA A 181 19.28 -22.14 -45.09
N GLU A 182 18.57 -21.95 -46.20
CA GLU A 182 18.59 -22.86 -47.36
C GLU A 182 19.63 -22.51 -48.45
N GLY A 183 20.62 -21.67 -48.14
CA GLY A 183 21.82 -21.49 -49.00
C GLY A 183 21.58 -20.92 -50.41
N GLY A 184 20.41 -20.43 -50.72
CA GLY A 184 20.10 -19.70 -51.92
C GLY A 184 20.42 -18.22 -51.75
N LEU A 185 21.24 -17.64 -52.66
CA LEU A 185 21.36 -16.19 -52.77
C LEU A 185 19.95 -15.59 -52.92
N PRO A 186 19.56 -14.60 -52.12
CA PRO A 186 18.26 -14.02 -52.27
C PRO A 186 18.11 -13.37 -53.63
N GLU A 187 17.23 -13.88 -54.45
CA GLU A 187 16.71 -13.18 -55.60
C GLU A 187 16.07 -11.90 -55.04
N VAL A 188 16.63 -10.74 -55.42
CA VAL A 188 16.21 -9.44 -54.93
C VAL A 188 14.79 -9.16 -55.43
N ALA A 189 13.83 -9.59 -54.70
CA ALA A 189 12.48 -9.02 -54.79
C ALA A 189 12.58 -7.59 -54.22
N HIS A 190 12.46 -6.60 -55.08
CA HIS A 190 12.33 -5.19 -54.75
C HIS A 190 10.96 -4.98 -54.09
N ASP A 191 10.83 -5.36 -52.81
CA ASP A 191 9.78 -4.84 -51.91
C ASP A 191 10.50 -4.16 -50.74
N GLU A 192 10.19 -2.87 -50.61
CA GLU A 192 10.59 -1.87 -49.63
C GLU A 192 11.53 -2.37 -48.50
N GLU A 193 12.75 -1.79 -48.46
CA GLU A 193 13.77 -2.02 -47.40
C GLU A 193 13.13 -1.95 -46.01
N GLN A 194 12.62 -3.08 -45.55
CA GLN A 194 12.19 -3.25 -44.17
C GLN A 194 13.44 -3.40 -43.29
N THR A 195 14.02 -2.27 -42.90
CA THR A 195 15.11 -2.22 -41.92
C THR A 195 14.61 -2.76 -40.60
N TRP A 196 15.09 -3.95 -40.23
CA TRP A 196 14.77 -4.58 -38.96
C TRP A 196 15.41 -3.78 -37.82
N PRO A 197 14.62 -3.35 -36.79
CA PRO A 197 15.19 -2.66 -35.64
C PRO A 197 16.17 -3.57 -34.90
N ASN A 198 17.29 -3.01 -34.46
CA ASN A 198 18.28 -3.74 -33.67
C ASN A 198 17.62 -4.36 -32.41
N GLY A 199 17.89 -5.64 -32.14
CA GLY A 199 17.40 -6.35 -30.98
C GLY A 199 16.10 -7.15 -31.18
N ILE A 200 15.53 -7.20 -32.40
CA ILE A 200 14.42 -8.09 -32.73
C ILE A 200 14.95 -9.45 -33.14
N PRO A 201 14.53 -10.56 -32.50
CA PRO A 201 14.98 -11.89 -32.87
C PRO A 201 14.35 -12.35 -34.19
N LEU A 202 15.09 -13.09 -34.98
CA LEU A 202 14.63 -13.68 -36.25
C LEU A 202 14.85 -15.20 -36.22
N GLY A 203 14.06 -15.92 -36.98
CA GLY A 203 14.23 -17.35 -37.22
C GLY A 203 14.20 -18.17 -35.94
N ARG A 204 15.26 -18.96 -35.72
CA ARG A 204 15.33 -19.87 -34.55
C ARG A 204 15.22 -19.12 -33.22
N ALA A 205 15.79 -17.94 -33.10
CA ALA A 205 15.69 -17.15 -31.86
C ALA A 205 14.25 -16.66 -31.63
N ALA A 206 13.55 -16.24 -32.68
CA ALA A 206 12.13 -15.88 -32.58
C ALA A 206 11.24 -17.09 -32.27
N GLN A 207 11.55 -18.27 -32.85
CA GLN A 207 10.86 -19.51 -32.54
C GLN A 207 11.03 -19.90 -31.06
N MET A 208 12.25 -19.80 -30.52
CA MET A 208 12.51 -20.07 -29.11
C MET A 208 11.71 -19.10 -28.20
N LEU A 209 11.61 -17.83 -28.55
CA LEU A 209 10.80 -16.87 -27.79
C LEU A 209 9.30 -17.20 -27.86
N ARG A 210 8.83 -17.61 -29.07
CA ARG A 210 7.44 -18.08 -29.27
C ARG A 210 7.13 -19.28 -28.42
N ASP A 211 8.03 -20.27 -28.36
CA ASP A 211 7.85 -21.48 -27.55
C ASP A 211 7.80 -21.13 -26.06
N LYS A 212 8.64 -20.21 -25.58
CA LYS A 212 8.59 -19.70 -24.21
C LYS A 212 7.25 -19.02 -23.91
N PHE A 213 6.79 -18.16 -24.84
CA PHE A 213 5.50 -17.48 -24.71
C PHE A 213 4.33 -18.47 -24.66
N GLN A 214 4.32 -19.47 -25.54
CA GLN A 214 3.27 -20.52 -25.53
C GLN A 214 3.26 -21.34 -24.24
N ARG A 215 4.43 -21.73 -23.71
CA ARG A 215 4.56 -22.42 -22.43
C ARG A 215 4.04 -21.55 -21.26
N PHE A 216 4.37 -20.25 -21.27
CA PHE A 216 3.85 -19.29 -20.29
C PHE A 216 2.33 -19.21 -20.33
N ILE A 217 1.73 -19.06 -21.52
CA ILE A 217 0.26 -19.02 -21.67
C ILE A 217 -0.38 -20.34 -21.22
N GLN A 218 0.21 -21.47 -21.61
CA GLN A 218 -0.29 -22.80 -21.19
C GLN A 218 -0.33 -22.93 -19.67
N ARG A 219 0.71 -22.43 -18.99
CA ARG A 219 0.78 -22.47 -17.50
C ARG A 219 -0.27 -21.59 -16.84
N LEU A 220 -0.56 -20.44 -17.43
CA LEU A 220 -1.54 -19.49 -16.89
C LEU A 220 -2.99 -19.82 -17.28
N THR A 221 -3.20 -20.67 -18.26
CA THR A 221 -4.56 -20.99 -18.72
C THR A 221 -5.32 -21.74 -17.62
N PRO A 222 -6.41 -21.15 -17.09
CA PRO A 222 -7.22 -21.82 -16.07
C PRO A 222 -7.98 -23.01 -16.66
N PRO A 223 -8.52 -23.90 -15.83
CA PRO A 223 -9.41 -24.97 -16.26
C PRO A 223 -10.54 -24.42 -17.12
N LYS A 224 -10.81 -25.06 -18.28
CA LYS A 224 -11.84 -24.60 -19.24
C LYS A 224 -13.23 -25.01 -18.79
N GLY A 225 -14.19 -24.09 -18.91
CA GLY A 225 -15.58 -24.33 -18.56
C GLY A 225 -15.91 -23.88 -17.14
N GLU A 226 -16.91 -24.54 -16.56
CA GLU A 226 -17.35 -24.26 -15.19
C GLU A 226 -16.77 -25.29 -14.22
N HIS A 227 -16.16 -24.80 -13.15
CA HIS A 227 -15.50 -25.58 -12.11
C HIS A 227 -15.91 -25.11 -10.71
N SER A 228 -15.66 -25.96 -9.71
CA SER A 228 -15.80 -25.62 -8.30
C SER A 228 -14.71 -24.63 -7.86
N TYR A 229 -14.94 -23.95 -6.73
CA TYR A 229 -13.89 -23.10 -6.13
C TYR A 229 -12.65 -23.94 -5.81
N ARG A 230 -12.82 -25.14 -5.30
CA ARG A 230 -11.71 -26.07 -5.00
C ARG A 230 -10.83 -26.35 -6.22
N GLU A 231 -11.42 -26.61 -7.38
CA GLU A 231 -10.67 -26.89 -8.62
C GLU A 231 -9.88 -25.66 -9.09
N PHE A 232 -10.47 -24.47 -9.03
CA PHE A 232 -9.74 -23.23 -9.36
C PHE A 232 -8.66 -22.91 -8.35
N VAL A 233 -8.90 -23.12 -7.06
CA VAL A 233 -7.88 -22.90 -6.01
C VAL A 233 -6.71 -23.87 -6.19
N GLN A 234 -6.95 -25.14 -6.48
CA GLN A 234 -5.90 -26.13 -6.78
C GLN A 234 -5.03 -25.70 -7.96
N TRP A 235 -5.66 -25.21 -9.04
CA TRP A 235 -4.92 -24.64 -10.17
C TRP A 235 -4.09 -23.42 -9.76
N LEU A 236 -4.64 -22.53 -8.95
CA LEU A 236 -3.91 -21.33 -8.48
C LEU A 236 -2.76 -21.71 -7.55
N GLU A 237 -2.92 -22.75 -6.71
CA GLU A 237 -1.86 -23.26 -5.84
C GLU A 237 -0.62 -23.75 -6.59
N GLU A 238 -0.77 -24.18 -7.85
CA GLU A 238 0.38 -24.49 -8.69
C GLU A 238 1.25 -23.27 -9.00
N LEU A 239 0.68 -22.05 -8.94
CA LEU A 239 1.40 -20.79 -9.14
C LEU A 239 1.94 -20.21 -7.83
N ILE A 240 1.19 -20.32 -6.73
CA ILE A 240 1.49 -19.65 -5.45
C ILE A 240 1.97 -20.60 -4.35
N GLY A 241 1.96 -21.90 -4.59
CA GLY A 241 2.26 -22.96 -3.63
C GLY A 241 1.02 -23.48 -2.90
N PRO A 242 1.06 -24.78 -2.49
CA PRO A 242 -0.06 -25.47 -1.88
C PRO A 242 -0.44 -24.86 -0.52
N ASP A 243 -1.72 -24.97 -0.15
CA ASP A 243 -2.22 -24.71 1.20
C ASP A 243 -2.28 -26.05 1.99
N PRO A 244 -1.50 -26.20 3.07
CA PRO A 244 -1.48 -27.43 3.85
C PRO A 244 -2.84 -27.76 4.50
N GLU A 245 -3.69 -26.77 4.75
CA GLU A 245 -5.00 -26.99 5.34
C GLU A 245 -6.04 -27.49 4.34
N LEU A 246 -5.91 -27.09 3.06
CA LEU A 246 -6.74 -27.63 1.99
C LEU A 246 -6.26 -28.99 1.47
N GLN A 247 -4.96 -29.26 1.61
CA GLN A 247 -4.31 -30.51 1.18
C GLN A 247 -3.54 -31.15 2.35
N PRO A 248 -4.20 -31.80 3.29
CA PRO A 248 -3.56 -32.42 4.45
C PRO A 248 -2.45 -33.39 4.03
N GLY A 249 -1.26 -33.21 4.57
CA GLY A 249 -0.09 -34.04 4.25
C GLY A 249 0.74 -33.55 3.04
N ARG A 250 0.31 -32.55 2.29
CA ARG A 250 1.10 -31.92 1.24
C ARG A 250 1.75 -30.64 1.78
N PHE A 251 2.92 -30.79 2.35
CA PHE A 251 3.72 -29.64 2.74
C PHE A 251 4.38 -29.02 1.52
N PRO A 252 4.59 -27.67 1.51
CA PRO A 252 5.38 -27.02 0.48
C PRO A 252 6.74 -27.69 0.42
N SER A 253 7.02 -28.39 -0.67
CA SER A 253 8.35 -28.97 -0.89
C SER A 253 9.29 -27.86 -1.31
N PRO A 254 10.45 -27.70 -0.66
CA PRO A 254 11.47 -26.77 -1.15
C PRO A 254 12.00 -27.13 -2.54
N VAL A 255 11.59 -28.28 -3.06
CA VAL A 255 12.01 -28.81 -4.37
C VAL A 255 10.97 -28.51 -5.47
N GLU A 256 9.71 -28.23 -5.14
CA GLU A 256 8.70 -27.88 -6.16
C GLU A 256 8.72 -26.38 -6.42
N PRO A 257 9.22 -25.93 -7.60
CA PRO A 257 9.25 -24.52 -7.93
C PRO A 257 7.84 -24.00 -8.16
N THR A 258 7.52 -22.90 -7.51
CA THR A 258 6.30 -22.11 -7.76
C THR A 258 6.64 -20.86 -8.56
N ALA A 259 5.66 -20.31 -9.30
CA ALA A 259 5.88 -19.08 -10.06
C ALA A 259 6.11 -17.89 -9.13
N LEU A 260 5.30 -17.78 -8.07
CA LEU A 260 5.39 -16.67 -7.12
C LEU A 260 6.54 -16.90 -6.13
N GLN A 261 7.51 -15.98 -6.13
CA GLN A 261 8.75 -16.07 -5.36
C GLN A 261 8.85 -14.98 -4.29
N VAL A 262 7.90 -14.94 -3.36
CA VAL A 262 7.81 -13.92 -2.31
C VAL A 262 9.08 -13.87 -1.46
N VAL A 263 9.56 -15.02 -0.98
CA VAL A 263 10.75 -15.09 -0.12
C VAL A 263 12.03 -14.78 -0.90
N ALA A 264 12.14 -15.20 -2.15
CA ALA A 264 13.32 -14.91 -2.97
C ALA A 264 13.39 -13.44 -3.34
N CYS A 265 12.26 -12.80 -3.65
CA CYS A 265 12.18 -11.38 -3.93
C CYS A 265 12.56 -10.52 -2.71
N ALA A 266 12.24 -10.97 -1.51
CA ALA A 266 12.59 -10.28 -0.27
C ALA A 266 14.10 -10.20 -0.02
N ARG A 267 14.91 -11.07 -0.61
CA ARG A 267 16.38 -10.99 -0.55
C ARG A 267 16.93 -9.83 -1.35
N LEU A 268 16.17 -9.27 -2.28
CA LEU A 268 16.53 -8.09 -3.07
C LEU A 268 16.23 -6.77 -2.36
N GLY A 269 15.37 -6.79 -1.33
CA GLY A 269 14.99 -5.61 -0.55
C GLY A 269 14.92 -5.89 0.95
N LEU A 270 15.59 -5.09 1.75
CA LEU A 270 15.61 -5.23 3.20
C LEU A 270 14.20 -5.10 3.80
N GLY A 271 13.75 -6.11 4.54
CA GLY A 271 12.53 -6.05 5.36
C GLY A 271 11.19 -6.27 4.64
N THR A 272 11.18 -6.73 3.38
CA THR A 272 9.93 -6.96 2.63
C THR A 272 9.38 -8.38 2.78
N ALA A 273 10.18 -9.36 3.22
CA ALA A 273 9.79 -10.77 3.35
C ALA A 273 8.58 -10.96 4.24
N ASP A 274 8.65 -10.45 5.46
CA ASP A 274 7.59 -10.66 6.46
C ASP A 274 6.27 -10.04 6.00
N ARG A 275 6.35 -8.86 5.35
CA ARG A 275 5.22 -8.16 4.75
C ARG A 275 4.54 -9.02 3.67
N ASP A 276 5.32 -9.52 2.73
CA ASP A 276 4.79 -10.23 1.56
C ASP A 276 4.33 -11.65 1.92
N VAL A 277 5.01 -12.30 2.89
CA VAL A 277 4.57 -13.58 3.45
C VAL A 277 3.24 -13.43 4.19
N ALA A 278 3.08 -12.40 5.04
CA ALA A 278 1.83 -12.14 5.75
C ALA A 278 0.67 -11.86 4.77
N ALA A 279 0.94 -11.09 3.70
CA ALA A 279 -0.05 -10.84 2.66
C ALA A 279 -0.44 -12.12 1.90
N LEU A 280 0.53 -12.99 1.56
CA LEU A 280 0.26 -14.26 0.90
C LEU A 280 -0.53 -15.23 1.80
N GLN A 281 -0.23 -15.27 3.10
CA GLN A 281 -1.03 -16.03 4.07
C GLN A 281 -2.48 -15.56 4.08
N THR A 282 -2.70 -14.25 4.15
CA THR A 282 -4.06 -13.68 4.12
C THR A 282 -4.78 -14.02 2.81
N LEU A 283 -4.09 -14.00 1.66
CA LEU A 283 -4.68 -14.45 0.40
C LEU A 283 -5.07 -15.94 0.46
N LYS A 284 -4.22 -16.80 1.00
CA LYS A 284 -4.53 -18.23 1.17
C LYS A 284 -5.73 -18.45 2.11
N ASP A 285 -5.85 -17.66 3.18
CA ASP A 285 -7.01 -17.70 4.07
C ASP A 285 -8.31 -17.32 3.33
N ILE A 286 -8.26 -16.34 2.42
CA ILE A 286 -9.40 -15.98 1.57
C ILE A 286 -9.77 -17.15 0.65
N LEU A 287 -8.81 -17.73 -0.05
CA LEU A 287 -9.04 -18.85 -0.95
C LEU A 287 -9.61 -20.06 -0.22
N ARG A 288 -9.07 -20.36 0.96
CA ARG A 288 -9.57 -21.41 1.86
C ARG A 288 -11.00 -21.14 2.31
N GLY A 289 -11.30 -19.90 2.67
CA GLY A 289 -12.64 -19.46 3.04
C GLY A 289 -13.66 -19.67 1.93
N LEU A 290 -13.31 -19.39 0.67
CA LEU A 290 -14.17 -19.65 -0.48
C LEU A 290 -14.48 -21.15 -0.64
N VAL A 291 -13.46 -22.02 -0.52
CA VAL A 291 -13.62 -23.48 -0.61
C VAL A 291 -14.49 -24.01 0.53
N TRP A 292 -14.23 -23.60 1.77
CA TRP A 292 -15.01 -24.05 2.91
C TRP A 292 -16.45 -23.53 2.90
N ALA A 293 -16.69 -22.32 2.38
CA ALA A 293 -18.04 -21.80 2.19
C ALA A 293 -18.84 -22.64 1.19
N GLU A 294 -18.22 -23.05 0.07
CA GLU A 294 -18.83 -23.95 -0.91
C GLU A 294 -19.21 -25.29 -0.26
N GLU A 295 -18.29 -25.90 0.48
CA GLU A 295 -18.51 -27.17 1.16
C GLU A 295 -19.59 -27.10 2.24
N ALA A 296 -19.58 -26.02 3.05
CA ALA A 296 -20.56 -25.83 4.12
C ALA A 296 -22.00 -25.61 3.59
N LEU A 297 -22.12 -24.97 2.43
CA LEU A 297 -23.40 -24.77 1.78
C LEU A 297 -23.91 -26.01 1.06
N GLY A 298 -23.08 -27.04 0.89
CA GLY A 298 -23.41 -28.24 0.13
C GLY A 298 -23.77 -27.93 -1.33
N ALA A 299 -23.28 -26.78 -1.83
CA ALA A 299 -23.61 -26.30 -3.16
C ALA A 299 -22.64 -26.90 -4.15
N ASP A 300 -23.14 -27.78 -5.03
CA ASP A 300 -22.42 -28.23 -6.23
C ASP A 300 -22.46 -27.10 -7.30
N ARG A 301 -22.09 -25.88 -6.86
CA ARG A 301 -22.09 -24.70 -7.72
C ARG A 301 -20.81 -24.66 -8.53
N LYS A 302 -20.96 -24.77 -9.84
CA LYS A 302 -19.86 -24.55 -10.77
C LYS A 302 -19.93 -23.16 -11.34
N ILE A 303 -18.78 -22.51 -11.46
CA ILE A 303 -18.63 -21.14 -11.95
C ILE A 303 -17.54 -21.08 -13.02
N ALA A 304 -17.64 -20.10 -13.91
CA ALA A 304 -16.60 -19.83 -14.88
C ALA A 304 -15.45 -19.02 -14.26
N PHE A 305 -14.25 -19.11 -14.82
CA PHE A 305 -13.07 -18.41 -14.30
C PHE A 305 -13.26 -16.90 -14.09
N PRO A 306 -13.91 -16.12 -14.97
CA PRO A 306 -14.14 -14.70 -14.73
C PRO A 306 -14.93 -14.39 -13.45
N ALA A 307 -15.90 -15.24 -13.09
CA ALA A 307 -16.66 -15.11 -11.86
C ALA A 307 -15.79 -15.43 -10.66
N PHE A 308 -15.02 -16.53 -10.69
CA PHE A 308 -14.03 -16.86 -9.65
C PHE A 308 -13.05 -15.73 -9.43
N PHE A 309 -12.44 -15.21 -10.50
CA PHE A 309 -11.49 -14.10 -10.41
C PHE A 309 -12.13 -12.85 -9.83
N GLY A 310 -13.37 -12.50 -10.22
CA GLY A 310 -14.11 -11.36 -9.69
C GLY A 310 -14.34 -11.47 -8.18
N GLU A 311 -14.71 -12.67 -7.69
CA GLU A 311 -14.91 -12.90 -6.25
C GLU A 311 -13.60 -12.84 -5.46
N VAL A 312 -12.51 -13.44 -5.98
CA VAL A 312 -11.18 -13.34 -5.35
C VAL A 312 -10.71 -11.88 -5.33
N ALA A 313 -10.83 -11.15 -6.43
CA ALA A 313 -10.43 -9.74 -6.50
C ALA A 313 -11.24 -8.88 -5.53
N GLY A 314 -12.56 -9.08 -5.45
CA GLY A 314 -13.43 -8.37 -4.50
C GLY A 314 -13.08 -8.68 -3.04
N ALA A 315 -12.79 -9.93 -2.72
CA ALA A 315 -12.35 -10.33 -1.38
C ALA A 315 -10.98 -9.72 -1.01
N VAL A 316 -10.05 -9.66 -1.96
CA VAL A 316 -8.74 -9.00 -1.77
C VAL A 316 -8.90 -7.50 -1.58
N ASP A 317 -9.80 -6.84 -2.33
CA ASP A 317 -10.07 -5.40 -2.19
C ASP A 317 -10.64 -5.05 -0.81
N ALA A 318 -11.42 -5.94 -0.21
CA ALA A 318 -12.01 -5.76 1.12
C ALA A 318 -11.09 -6.17 2.28
N ALA A 319 -10.05 -6.95 2.02
CA ALA A 319 -9.20 -7.54 3.05
C ALA A 319 -8.03 -6.65 3.45
N THR A 320 -7.59 -6.82 4.70
CA THR A 320 -6.34 -6.27 5.21
C THR A 320 -5.48 -7.41 5.77
N TYR A 321 -4.16 -7.25 5.70
CA TYR A 321 -3.21 -8.14 6.36
C TYR A 321 -2.47 -7.41 7.47
N GLN A 322 -2.00 -8.14 8.46
CA GLN A 322 -1.24 -7.60 9.58
C GLN A 322 0.17 -8.17 9.58
N LEU A 323 1.14 -7.34 9.93
CA LEU A 323 2.47 -7.83 10.27
C LEU A 323 2.41 -8.50 11.63
N ALA A 324 3.13 -9.60 11.80
CA ALA A 324 3.25 -10.22 13.09
C ALA A 324 3.86 -9.22 14.07
N ALA A 325 3.15 -8.95 15.18
CA ALA A 325 3.69 -8.13 16.24
C ALA A 325 4.88 -8.87 16.87
N ASP A 326 6.00 -8.17 17.02
CA ASP A 326 7.09 -8.68 17.85
C ASP A 326 6.69 -8.51 19.32
N PRO A 327 6.40 -9.59 20.05
CA PRO A 327 5.97 -9.49 21.45
C PRO A 327 7.06 -8.88 22.37
N ALA A 328 8.32 -8.87 21.91
CA ALA A 328 9.43 -8.25 22.64
C ALA A 328 9.57 -6.74 22.37
N ARG A 329 8.84 -6.20 21.37
CA ARG A 329 8.95 -4.81 20.96
C ARG A 329 7.63 -4.08 21.21
N ALA A 330 7.64 -3.14 22.16
CA ALA A 330 6.51 -2.24 22.35
C ALA A 330 6.37 -1.28 21.16
N GLU A 331 5.15 -1.09 20.67
CA GLU A 331 4.84 -0.28 19.49
C GLU A 331 3.80 0.78 19.83
N ILE A 332 3.89 1.94 19.16
CA ILE A 332 2.89 3.01 19.21
C ILE A 332 1.62 2.51 18.51
N VAL A 333 0.50 2.57 19.20
CA VAL A 333 -0.79 2.18 18.62
C VAL A 333 -1.27 3.26 17.66
N VAL A 334 -1.55 2.89 16.41
CA VAL A 334 -2.15 3.76 15.40
C VAL A 334 -3.48 3.15 14.98
N ALA A 335 -4.59 3.84 15.24
CA ALA A 335 -5.91 3.25 15.10
C ALA A 335 -7.01 4.28 14.82
N ASP A 336 -8.14 3.79 14.30
CA ASP A 336 -9.39 4.54 14.36
C ASP A 336 -9.85 4.65 15.81
N VAL A 337 -10.50 5.75 16.16
CA VAL A 337 -10.99 5.99 17.54
C VAL A 337 -11.86 4.83 18.05
N VAL A 338 -12.65 4.21 17.19
CA VAL A 338 -13.51 3.08 17.52
C VAL A 338 -12.69 1.82 17.89
N GLN A 339 -11.56 1.61 17.24
CA GLN A 339 -10.67 0.45 17.49
C GLN A 339 -9.90 0.60 18.81
N ALA A 340 -9.72 1.82 19.30
CA ALA A 340 -9.02 2.10 20.56
C ALA A 340 -9.97 2.13 21.79
N ARG A 341 -11.25 1.84 21.60
CA ARG A 341 -12.25 1.83 22.69
C ARG A 341 -11.83 0.88 23.82
N GLY A 342 -12.01 1.32 25.05
CA GLY A 342 -11.68 0.53 26.23
C GLY A 342 -10.19 0.48 26.61
N VAL A 343 -9.28 0.95 25.75
CA VAL A 343 -7.84 0.99 26.04
C VAL A 343 -7.45 2.33 26.63
N ARG A 344 -6.60 2.33 27.66
CA ARG A 344 -6.02 3.55 28.25
C ARG A 344 -4.57 3.70 27.82
N PHE A 345 -4.16 4.95 27.61
CA PHE A 345 -2.81 5.32 27.23
C PHE A 345 -2.30 6.41 28.16
N ARG A 346 -0.97 6.56 28.30
CA ARG A 346 -0.38 7.71 29.01
C ARG A 346 -0.49 8.99 28.19
N ALA A 347 -0.23 8.88 26.87
CA ALA A 347 -0.37 10.01 25.97
C ALA A 347 -1.12 9.60 24.67
N VAL A 348 -1.96 10.49 24.18
CA VAL A 348 -2.72 10.30 22.93
C VAL A 348 -2.59 11.54 22.07
N ALA A 349 -2.31 11.35 20.79
CA ALA A 349 -2.46 12.38 19.76
C ALA A 349 -3.68 12.04 18.90
N VAL A 350 -4.59 12.99 18.73
CA VAL A 350 -5.82 12.86 17.92
C VAL A 350 -5.72 13.74 16.70
N LEU A 351 -5.86 13.14 15.52
CA LEU A 351 -5.80 13.80 14.23
C LEU A 351 -7.19 14.13 13.69
N GLY A 352 -7.25 15.12 12.81
CA GLY A 352 -8.39 15.34 11.93
C GLY A 352 -9.58 16.00 12.59
N LEU A 353 -9.38 16.94 13.52
CA LEU A 353 -10.48 17.69 14.11
C LEU A 353 -10.95 18.81 13.16
N ALA A 354 -11.37 18.41 11.94
CA ALA A 354 -11.95 19.25 10.92
C ALA A 354 -13.41 18.86 10.65
N GLU A 355 -14.18 19.82 10.15
CA GLU A 355 -15.59 19.61 9.82
C GLU A 355 -15.77 18.50 8.78
N GLY A 356 -16.68 17.57 9.05
CA GLY A 356 -16.96 16.44 8.17
C GLY A 356 -15.94 15.30 8.23
N GLU A 357 -14.86 15.44 9.00
CA GLU A 357 -13.89 14.39 9.28
C GLU A 357 -14.08 13.81 10.69
N PHE A 358 -14.09 14.67 11.70
CA PHE A 358 -14.51 14.30 13.05
C PHE A 358 -15.28 15.45 13.69
N PRO A 359 -16.61 15.38 13.76
CA PRO A 359 -17.50 14.25 13.45
C PRO A 359 -17.54 13.89 11.96
N ALA A 360 -17.62 12.60 11.68
CA ALA A 360 -17.79 12.08 10.32
C ALA A 360 -19.20 12.41 9.81
N VAL A 361 -19.31 12.80 8.53
CA VAL A 361 -20.59 12.97 7.88
C VAL A 361 -21.19 11.61 7.56
N ILE A 362 -22.28 11.28 8.19
CA ILE A 362 -23.05 10.07 7.89
C ILE A 362 -24.14 10.47 6.90
N SER A 363 -24.10 9.89 5.70
CA SER A 363 -25.16 10.07 4.72
C SER A 363 -26.27 9.04 4.95
N GLU A 364 -27.51 9.51 4.79
CA GLU A 364 -28.67 8.62 4.83
C GLU A 364 -28.59 7.59 3.68
N ASP A 365 -29.01 6.35 3.95
CA ASP A 365 -29.09 5.31 2.93
C ASP A 365 -30.14 5.70 1.86
N PRO A 366 -29.77 5.81 0.58
CA PRO A 366 -30.71 6.24 -0.46
C PRO A 366 -31.84 5.24 -0.73
N PHE A 367 -31.66 3.97 -0.41
CA PHE A 367 -32.67 2.92 -0.61
C PHE A 367 -33.55 2.65 0.60
N LEU A 368 -33.01 2.83 1.80
CA LEU A 368 -33.74 2.62 3.06
C LEU A 368 -33.50 3.84 3.96
N ARG A 369 -34.29 4.89 3.72
CA ARG A 369 -34.19 6.15 4.43
C ARG A 369 -34.58 6.01 5.92
N ASP A 370 -34.11 6.92 6.74
CA ASP A 370 -34.41 6.91 8.18
C ASP A 370 -35.92 6.96 8.46
N ALA A 371 -36.69 7.70 7.67
CA ALA A 371 -38.14 7.70 7.73
C ALA A 371 -38.77 6.34 7.38
N ASP A 372 -38.15 5.56 6.49
CA ASP A 372 -38.61 4.21 6.16
C ASP A 372 -38.25 3.22 7.27
N ARG A 373 -37.06 3.36 7.86
CA ARG A 373 -36.61 2.59 9.03
C ARG A 373 -37.56 2.79 10.21
N GLU A 374 -37.93 4.03 10.46
CA GLU A 374 -38.87 4.37 11.54
C GLU A 374 -40.26 3.77 11.31
N ARG A 375 -40.78 3.90 10.08
CA ARG A 375 -42.07 3.27 9.71
C ARG A 375 -42.05 1.75 9.85
N LEU A 376 -40.95 1.09 9.44
CA LEU A 376 -40.81 -0.36 9.58
C LEU A 376 -40.68 -0.78 11.05
N ARG A 377 -39.99 0.01 11.86
CA ARG A 377 -39.88 -0.21 13.31
C ARG A 377 -41.25 -0.11 13.99
N GLU A 378 -42.02 0.95 13.68
CA GLU A 378 -43.33 1.18 14.28
C GLU A 378 -44.39 0.16 13.79
N ALA A 379 -44.40 -0.14 12.48
CA ALA A 379 -45.43 -1.01 11.92
C ALA A 379 -45.17 -2.49 12.17
N TYR A 380 -43.93 -2.93 12.22
CA TYR A 380 -43.55 -4.35 12.23
C TYR A 380 -42.61 -4.75 13.38
N GLY A 381 -42.19 -3.81 14.20
CA GLY A 381 -41.28 -4.09 15.31
C GLY A 381 -39.86 -4.48 14.91
N PHE A 382 -39.44 -4.17 13.68
CA PHE A 382 -38.04 -4.43 13.26
C PHE A 382 -37.07 -3.55 14.07
N PRO A 383 -35.95 -4.09 14.56
CA PRO A 383 -34.96 -3.34 15.32
C PRO A 383 -34.06 -2.51 14.39
N LEU A 384 -34.67 -1.56 13.66
CA LEU A 384 -33.97 -0.69 12.71
C LEU A 384 -33.70 0.67 13.37
N GLU A 385 -32.43 0.97 13.58
CA GLU A 385 -32.00 2.29 14.03
C GLU A 385 -31.86 3.26 12.83
N PRO A 386 -32.11 4.57 13.02
CA PRO A 386 -31.80 5.58 12.00
C PRO A 386 -30.33 5.50 11.60
N SER A 387 -30.04 5.57 10.29
CA SER A 387 -28.66 5.53 9.77
C SER A 387 -27.86 6.79 10.15
N THR A 388 -28.57 7.90 10.40
CA THR A 388 -28.01 9.18 10.83
C THR A 388 -27.85 9.29 12.35
N LEU A 389 -28.29 8.30 13.12
CA LEU A 389 -28.05 8.28 14.57
C LEU A 389 -26.53 8.14 14.80
N SER A 390 -25.92 9.23 15.16
CA SER A 390 -24.47 9.32 15.26
C SER A 390 -24.03 9.27 16.72
N ALA A 391 -23.13 8.36 17.03
CA ALA A 391 -22.40 8.31 18.30
C ALA A 391 -21.09 9.14 18.28
N GLU A 392 -20.94 10.07 17.36
CA GLU A 392 -19.69 10.83 17.16
C GLU A 392 -19.26 11.60 18.41
N ALA A 393 -20.22 12.18 19.13
CA ALA A 393 -19.94 12.87 20.39
C ALA A 393 -19.46 11.89 21.48
N GLU A 394 -20.01 10.69 21.53
CA GLU A 394 -19.57 9.61 22.43
C GLU A 394 -18.16 9.14 22.04
N PHE A 395 -17.92 8.91 20.76
CA PHE A 395 -16.57 8.53 20.28
C PHE A 395 -15.54 9.58 20.61
N PHE A 396 -15.87 10.86 20.44
CA PHE A 396 -14.97 11.94 20.80
C PHE A 396 -14.73 11.99 22.31
N TYR A 397 -15.78 11.93 23.12
CA TYR A 397 -15.65 11.89 24.57
C TYR A 397 -14.78 10.72 25.04
N GLU A 398 -15.04 9.51 24.53
CA GLU A 398 -14.20 8.36 24.84
C GLU A 398 -12.76 8.58 24.44
N THR A 399 -12.50 9.18 23.27
CA THR A 399 -11.14 9.43 22.75
C THR A 399 -10.35 10.37 23.64
N VAL A 400 -10.94 11.52 24.03
CA VAL A 400 -10.23 12.53 24.85
C VAL A 400 -10.09 12.14 26.31
N THR A 401 -10.81 11.12 26.75
CA THR A 401 -10.72 10.55 28.11
C THR A 401 -9.82 9.32 28.21
N ARG A 402 -9.21 8.87 27.08
CA ARG A 402 -8.25 7.75 27.07
C ARG A 402 -6.88 8.10 27.63
N PRO A 403 -6.29 9.28 27.36
CA PRO A 403 -5.00 9.63 27.94
C PRO A 403 -5.10 9.85 29.45
N SER A 404 -4.10 9.39 30.20
CA SER A 404 -4.00 9.64 31.64
C SER A 404 -3.10 10.83 32.00
N GLU A 405 -2.21 11.25 31.08
CA GLU A 405 -1.23 12.28 31.37
C GLU A 405 -1.18 13.40 30.31
N ARG A 406 -1.20 13.06 29.00
CA ARG A 406 -1.01 14.03 27.93
C ARG A 406 -1.96 13.79 26.78
N LEU A 407 -2.56 14.85 26.28
CA LEU A 407 -3.46 14.85 25.13
C LEU A 407 -2.98 15.91 24.11
N LEU A 408 -2.75 15.48 22.88
CA LEU A 408 -2.58 16.38 21.75
C LEU A 408 -3.81 16.29 20.87
N LEU A 409 -4.43 17.43 20.56
CA LEU A 409 -5.47 17.54 19.55
C LEU A 409 -4.94 18.32 18.37
N THR A 410 -5.17 17.81 17.17
CA THR A 410 -4.69 18.45 15.94
C THR A 410 -5.79 18.57 14.90
N ARG A 411 -5.63 19.56 14.02
CA ARG A 411 -6.45 19.69 12.82
C ARG A 411 -5.65 20.22 11.64
N PRO A 412 -5.96 19.82 10.40
CA PRO A 412 -5.43 20.46 9.21
C PRO A 412 -6.19 21.77 8.93
N ARG A 413 -5.47 22.76 8.41
CA ARG A 413 -6.07 24.03 7.96
C ARG A 413 -6.60 23.91 6.54
N LEU A 414 -5.94 23.13 5.69
CA LEU A 414 -6.30 22.92 4.30
C LEU A 414 -6.69 21.46 4.06
N ALA A 415 -7.75 21.27 3.31
CA ALA A 415 -8.13 19.98 2.75
C ALA A 415 -7.15 19.55 1.63
N ASP A 416 -7.23 18.30 1.20
CA ASP A 416 -6.32 17.73 0.19
C ASP A 416 -6.41 18.42 -1.18
N ASN A 417 -7.53 19.10 -1.46
CA ASN A 417 -7.74 19.92 -2.65
C ASN A 417 -7.25 21.38 -2.51
N GLY A 418 -6.62 21.71 -1.36
CA GLY A 418 -6.12 23.05 -1.07
C GLY A 418 -7.17 24.07 -0.57
N ALA A 419 -8.44 23.68 -0.43
CA ALA A 419 -9.47 24.54 0.14
C ALA A 419 -9.30 24.70 1.66
N LEU A 420 -9.70 25.86 2.19
CA LEU A 420 -9.75 26.05 3.64
C LEU A 420 -10.72 25.06 4.27
N TRP A 421 -10.27 24.39 5.31
CA TRP A 421 -11.07 23.42 6.04
C TRP A 421 -11.51 24.02 7.38
N GLN A 422 -12.81 24.00 7.62
CA GLN A 422 -13.37 24.51 8.87
C GLN A 422 -12.99 23.62 10.06
N ALA A 423 -12.93 24.24 11.23
CA ALA A 423 -12.68 23.50 12.47
C ALA A 423 -13.87 22.61 12.81
N SER A 424 -13.59 21.46 13.40
CA SER A 424 -14.60 20.58 13.99
C SER A 424 -15.38 21.30 15.11
N PRO A 425 -16.68 21.05 15.26
CA PRO A 425 -17.41 21.47 16.45
C PRO A 425 -16.76 20.98 17.76
N PHE A 426 -16.17 19.80 17.75
CA PHE A 426 -15.45 19.24 18.91
C PHE A 426 -14.17 20.00 19.23
N TRP A 427 -13.46 20.49 18.20
CA TRP A 427 -12.31 21.36 18.38
C TRP A 427 -12.71 22.67 19.08
N GLU A 428 -13.77 23.30 18.63
CA GLU A 428 -14.24 24.55 19.23
C GLU A 428 -14.75 24.35 20.65
N GLU A 429 -15.37 23.21 20.96
CA GLU A 429 -15.81 22.87 22.31
C GLU A 429 -14.62 22.71 23.27
N VAL A 430 -13.58 21.96 22.87
CA VAL A 430 -12.37 21.83 23.71
C VAL A 430 -11.68 23.17 23.89
N ARG A 431 -11.51 23.94 22.79
CA ARG A 431 -10.89 25.25 22.84
C ARG A 431 -11.62 26.22 23.78
N ARG A 432 -12.96 26.08 23.88
CA ARG A 432 -13.77 26.83 24.84
C ARG A 432 -13.50 26.43 26.30
N LEU A 433 -13.19 25.17 26.55
CA LEU A 433 -12.94 24.65 27.89
C LEU A 433 -11.50 24.87 28.37
N VAL A 434 -10.54 24.77 27.47
CA VAL A 434 -9.11 24.89 27.76
C VAL A 434 -8.64 26.30 27.39
N ARG A 435 -7.93 26.97 28.30
CA ARG A 435 -7.38 28.32 28.05
C ARG A 435 -6.10 28.34 27.19
N ALA A 436 -5.80 27.25 26.51
CA ALA A 436 -4.65 27.17 25.63
C ALA A 436 -4.99 27.79 24.26
N GLU A 437 -4.14 28.69 23.78
CA GLU A 437 -4.19 29.15 22.39
C GLU A 437 -3.57 28.09 21.49
N PRO A 438 -4.23 27.72 20.37
CA PRO A 438 -3.69 26.73 19.45
C PRO A 438 -2.37 27.23 18.81
N GLU A 439 -1.37 26.37 18.78
CA GLU A 439 -0.16 26.62 18.00
C GLU A 439 -0.48 26.55 16.50
N MET A 440 -0.21 27.63 15.79
CA MET A 440 -0.48 27.75 14.35
C MET A 440 0.80 27.48 13.56
N LEU A 441 0.88 26.32 12.91
CA LEU A 441 2.00 25.99 12.02
C LEU A 441 1.72 26.50 10.61
N THR A 442 2.73 27.05 9.98
CA THR A 442 2.73 27.42 8.57
C THR A 442 3.57 26.42 7.75
N SER A 443 3.49 26.51 6.42
CA SER A 443 4.35 25.69 5.54
C SER A 443 5.84 26.01 5.68
N GLU A 444 6.17 27.18 6.25
CA GLU A 444 7.53 27.65 6.48
C GLU A 444 8.02 27.37 7.92
N SER A 445 7.13 26.85 8.78
CA SER A 445 7.49 26.54 10.18
C SER A 445 8.45 25.36 10.21
N THR A 446 9.66 25.61 10.66
CA THR A 446 10.69 24.58 10.92
C THR A 446 10.84 24.39 12.41
N PRO A 447 11.02 23.14 12.90
CA PRO A 447 11.22 22.88 14.32
C PRO A 447 12.56 23.49 14.78
N LEU A 448 12.64 23.88 16.04
CA LEU A 448 13.90 24.29 16.65
C LEU A 448 14.85 23.08 16.75
N PRO A 449 16.19 23.29 16.82
CA PRO A 449 17.16 22.17 16.88
C PRO A 449 16.96 21.18 18.03
N ASP A 450 16.36 21.63 19.13
CA ASP A 450 16.02 20.81 20.30
C ASP A 450 14.67 20.07 20.19
N GLN A 451 13.88 20.39 19.16
CA GLN A 451 12.55 19.83 18.92
C GLN A 451 12.51 18.84 17.74
N VAL A 452 13.64 18.63 17.06
CA VAL A 452 13.72 17.78 15.88
C VAL A 452 13.52 16.30 16.22
N ALA A 453 12.88 15.57 15.32
CA ALA A 453 12.63 14.14 15.50
C ALA A 453 13.47 13.26 14.55
N SER A 454 14.16 13.83 13.56
CA SER A 454 14.96 13.10 12.60
C SER A 454 16.21 13.87 12.17
N TRP A 455 17.12 13.17 11.51
CA TRP A 455 18.31 13.80 10.92
C TRP A 455 17.96 14.80 9.80
N PRO A 456 17.04 14.51 8.85
CA PRO A 456 16.58 15.51 7.89
C PRO A 456 16.02 16.77 8.55
N GLU A 457 15.19 16.65 9.58
CA GLU A 457 14.67 17.80 10.31
C GLU A 457 15.77 18.62 10.99
N LEU A 458 16.78 17.95 11.55
CA LEU A 458 17.92 18.66 12.13
C LEU A 458 18.64 19.49 11.08
N MET A 459 18.87 18.94 9.89
CA MET A 459 19.53 19.65 8.79
C MET A 459 18.71 20.86 8.34
N GLU A 460 17.39 20.71 8.21
CA GLU A 460 16.47 21.79 7.86
C GLU A 460 16.43 22.87 8.94
N SER A 461 16.35 22.46 10.20
CA SER A 461 16.36 23.37 11.34
C SER A 461 17.67 24.18 11.43
N LEU A 462 18.81 23.54 11.25
CA LEU A 462 20.10 24.22 11.24
C LEU A 462 20.26 25.21 10.10
N ALA A 463 19.72 24.89 8.94
CA ALA A 463 19.72 25.79 7.78
C ALA A 463 18.86 27.02 8.05
N SER A 464 17.68 26.84 8.69
CA SER A 464 16.72 27.93 8.93
C SER A 464 17.10 28.81 10.15
N HIS A 465 17.61 28.20 11.22
CA HIS A 465 17.85 28.89 12.51
C HIS A 465 19.32 29.22 12.78
N GLN A 466 20.23 28.98 11.85
CA GLN A 466 21.67 29.23 12.00
C GLN A 466 22.33 28.58 13.23
N GLY A 467 21.72 27.50 13.74
CA GLY A 467 22.13 26.80 14.96
C GLY A 467 23.32 25.84 14.81
N TYR A 468 24.05 25.93 13.69
CA TYR A 468 25.10 24.96 13.36
C TYR A 468 26.20 24.82 14.42
N SER A 469 26.67 25.95 14.98
CA SER A 469 27.73 25.94 15.98
C SER A 469 27.36 25.22 17.29
N GLN A 470 26.08 25.22 17.63
CA GLN A 470 25.54 24.57 18.84
C GLN A 470 25.52 23.04 18.73
N VAL A 471 25.31 22.53 17.52
CA VAL A 471 25.12 21.09 17.26
C VAL A 471 26.38 20.43 16.74
N ARG A 472 27.31 21.20 16.18
CA ARG A 472 28.56 20.71 15.55
C ARG A 472 29.34 19.77 16.42
N ASP A 473 29.69 20.23 17.64
CA ASP A 473 30.53 19.48 18.57
C ASP A 473 29.84 18.20 19.04
N TRP A 474 28.51 18.26 19.22
CA TRP A 474 27.70 17.09 19.57
C TRP A 474 27.69 16.07 18.43
N VAL A 475 27.47 16.49 17.18
CA VAL A 475 27.51 15.57 16.02
C VAL A 475 28.87 14.98 15.81
N GLN A 476 29.95 15.76 16.05
CA GLN A 476 31.30 15.27 15.94
C GLN A 476 31.60 14.16 16.96
N GLN A 477 31.07 14.27 18.16
CA GLN A 477 31.30 13.30 19.24
C GLN A 477 30.40 12.04 19.09
N THR A 478 29.15 12.21 18.69
CA THR A 478 28.15 11.12 18.67
C THR A 478 28.06 10.40 17.34
N GLU A 479 28.21 11.11 16.21
CA GLU A 479 28.00 10.60 14.86
C GLU A 479 29.11 11.09 13.89
N PRO A 480 30.38 10.72 14.10
CA PRO A 480 31.51 11.21 13.30
C PRO A 480 31.33 11.12 11.76
N PRO A 481 30.73 10.03 11.20
CA PRO A 481 30.49 9.95 9.76
C PRO A 481 29.54 11.03 9.25
N ARG A 482 28.54 11.40 10.05
CA ARG A 482 27.56 12.43 9.71
C ARG A 482 28.10 13.84 9.89
N HIS A 483 29.11 14.02 10.71
CA HIS A 483 29.79 15.30 10.90
C HIS A 483 30.41 15.81 9.58
N ALA A 484 31.08 14.96 8.82
CA ALA A 484 31.67 15.33 7.54
C ALA A 484 30.59 15.76 6.52
N ALA A 485 29.45 15.07 6.48
CA ALA A 485 28.32 15.42 5.64
C ALA A 485 27.69 16.76 6.06
N LEU A 486 27.59 17.00 7.35
CA LEU A 486 27.07 18.26 7.90
C LEU A 486 27.99 19.43 7.57
N ASP A 487 29.30 19.28 7.76
CA ASP A 487 30.30 20.31 7.41
C ASP A 487 30.25 20.66 5.91
N LEU A 488 30.15 19.64 5.06
CA LEU A 488 30.02 19.84 3.60
C LEU A 488 28.72 20.58 3.26
N ALA A 489 27.57 20.19 3.83
CA ALA A 489 26.30 20.85 3.61
C ALA A 489 26.33 22.34 4.03
N VAL A 490 26.93 22.65 5.18
CA VAL A 490 27.10 24.04 5.65
C VAL A 490 28.02 24.83 4.73
N GLN A 491 29.11 24.22 4.22
CA GLN A 491 29.99 24.86 3.24
C GLN A 491 29.24 25.19 1.96
N VAL A 492 28.45 24.25 1.43
CA VAL A 492 27.62 24.47 0.23
C VAL A 492 26.61 25.59 0.45
N LEU A 493 25.91 25.60 1.59
CA LEU A 493 24.96 26.68 1.94
C LEU A 493 25.64 28.05 2.00
N ARG A 494 26.83 28.13 2.63
CA ARG A 494 27.61 29.39 2.68
C ARG A 494 28.05 29.87 1.30
N LEU A 495 28.46 28.93 0.42
CA LEU A 495 28.84 29.27 -0.95
C LEU A 495 27.62 29.75 -1.76
N ARG A 496 26.47 29.12 -1.60
CA ARG A 496 25.22 29.53 -2.27
C ARG A 496 24.65 30.85 -1.77
N SER A 497 24.84 31.17 -0.50
CA SER A 497 24.42 32.45 0.07
C SER A 497 25.42 33.60 -0.21
N GLY A 498 26.57 33.31 -0.81
CA GLY A 498 27.58 34.26 -1.22
C GLY A 498 27.16 35.05 -2.47
N THR A 499 27.79 36.24 -2.66
CA THR A 499 27.51 37.14 -3.80
C THR A 499 28.26 36.73 -5.09
N SER A 500 29.12 35.72 -5.02
CA SER A 500 29.89 35.20 -6.17
C SER A 500 29.41 33.83 -6.58
N ALA A 501 29.23 33.61 -7.88
CA ALA A 501 28.88 32.29 -8.43
C ALA A 501 29.93 31.25 -8.03
N SER A 502 29.47 30.09 -7.56
CA SER A 502 30.34 28.97 -7.19
C SER A 502 30.08 27.77 -8.10
N SER A 503 30.98 26.77 -8.05
CA SER A 503 30.81 25.50 -8.79
C SER A 503 29.58 24.69 -8.33
N TYR A 504 28.89 25.15 -7.27
CA TYR A 504 27.68 24.52 -6.73
C TYR A 504 26.38 25.24 -7.13
N ASP A 505 26.47 26.31 -7.92
CA ASP A 505 25.30 27.10 -8.31
C ASP A 505 24.62 26.58 -9.60
N GLY A 506 25.02 25.42 -10.10
CA GLY A 506 24.36 24.65 -11.15
C GLY A 506 24.19 25.34 -12.48
#